data_45f1e1a4128b371cc5849d24fd6ccad4
#
_entry.id   45f1e1a4128b371cc5849d24fd6ccad4
#
_cell.length_a   1.000
_cell.length_b   1.000
_cell.length_c   1.000
_cell.angle_alpha   90.00
_cell.angle_beta   90.00
_cell.angle_gamma   90.00
#
_symmetry.space_group_name_H-M   'P 1'
#
loop_
_entity.id
_entity.type
_entity.pdbx_description
1 polymer ?
#
loop_
_entity_poly.entity_id
_entity_poly.type
_entity_poly.pdbx_seq_one_letter_code
_entity_poly.pdbx_strand_id
1 'polypeptide(L)'
;GTTPFMEAVIMAGGQGVRLRPLTDEMPKPMLPVGDQPLMERTLEQLRSAGIKRVNVTVHHKSDKITEYFGDGRAFGVDISYVNEERPLGTAGALALMDPPQETMLVINGDILTQVDFRTMLAYHREQHSDLTVGVQRQDLQVPYGVLECEGANVQNFSEKPVLSFLVNAGIYLLEPSVHGFIPFGQRFDMTDLIQRLLGEDRRVTAFPISEYWLDVGQLADYKRAMEDVKNWNTTL
;
A
#
# COMPACT_ATOMS: atom_id res chain seq x y z
N GLY A 1 22.39 -3.50 -18.40
CA GLY A 1 21.27 -4.33 -18.03
C GLY A 1 19.97 -3.57 -18.19
N THR A 2 18.99 -4.14 -18.88
CA THR A 2 17.66 -3.55 -19.04
C THR A 2 17.04 -3.37 -17.67
N THR A 3 16.68 -2.14 -17.32
CA THR A 3 15.89 -1.84 -16.12
C THR A 3 14.59 -2.66 -16.23
N PRO A 4 14.24 -3.46 -15.20
CA PRO A 4 13.00 -4.22 -15.25
C PRO A 4 11.83 -3.26 -15.38
N PHE A 5 11.00 -3.50 -16.38
CA PHE A 5 9.81 -2.70 -16.61
C PHE A 5 8.73 -3.10 -15.61
N MET A 6 8.15 -2.12 -14.94
CA MET A 6 7.10 -2.33 -13.94
C MET A 6 6.14 -1.15 -13.99
N GLU A 7 4.84 -1.44 -13.99
CA GLU A 7 3.79 -0.43 -13.84
C GLU A 7 3.39 -0.33 -12.37
N ALA A 8 2.86 0.81 -11.98
CA ALA A 8 2.36 1.00 -10.63
C ALA A 8 0.92 1.50 -10.64
N VAL A 9 0.22 1.17 -9.56
CA VAL A 9 -1.12 1.69 -9.27
C VAL A 9 -1.11 2.27 -7.86
N ILE A 10 -1.52 3.53 -7.73
CA ILE A 10 -1.77 4.16 -6.44
C ILE A 10 -3.27 4.11 -6.19
N MET A 11 -3.69 3.45 -5.12
CA MET A 11 -5.10 3.33 -4.74
C MET A 11 -5.51 4.56 -3.92
N ALA A 12 -6.00 5.59 -4.60
CA ALA A 12 -6.30 6.89 -4.01
C ALA A 12 -7.80 7.17 -3.88
N GLY A 13 -8.67 6.18 -4.11
CA GLY A 13 -10.12 6.34 -4.12
C GLY A 13 -10.82 6.37 -2.77
N GLY A 14 -10.11 6.25 -1.65
CA GLY A 14 -10.69 6.23 -0.31
C GLY A 14 -11.21 7.58 0.16
N GLN A 15 -12.20 7.58 1.07
CA GLN A 15 -12.87 8.81 1.55
C GLN A 15 -12.11 9.53 2.67
N GLY A 16 -11.20 8.87 3.39
CA GLY A 16 -10.40 9.46 4.45
C GLY A 16 -11.22 9.93 5.66
N VAL A 17 -12.31 9.26 5.99
CA VAL A 17 -13.25 9.67 7.05
C VAL A 17 -12.59 9.78 8.44
N ARG A 18 -11.60 8.95 8.73
CA ARG A 18 -10.89 8.95 10.01
C ARG A 18 -9.93 10.12 10.18
N LEU A 19 -9.67 10.87 9.12
CA LEU A 19 -8.83 12.06 9.12
C LEU A 19 -9.64 13.36 9.13
N ARG A 20 -10.96 13.28 9.21
CA ARG A 20 -11.78 14.48 9.33
C ARG A 20 -11.40 15.30 10.56
N PRO A 21 -11.41 16.64 10.49
CA PRO A 21 -11.95 17.48 9.39
C PRO A 21 -10.94 17.76 8.26
N LEU A 22 -9.71 17.27 8.30
CA LEU A 22 -8.67 17.55 7.31
C LEU A 22 -9.09 17.10 5.89
N THR A 23 -9.84 16.01 5.80
CA THR A 23 -10.29 15.44 4.53
C THR A 23 -11.68 15.94 4.09
N ASP A 24 -12.28 16.90 4.78
CA ASP A 24 -13.58 17.44 4.38
C ASP A 24 -13.50 18.16 3.04
N GLU A 25 -12.41 18.90 2.78
CA GLU A 25 -12.21 19.65 1.54
C GLU A 25 -11.02 19.16 0.72
N MET A 26 -10.15 18.34 1.30
CA MET A 26 -8.94 17.87 0.68
C MET A 26 -8.91 16.35 0.70
N PRO A 27 -8.77 15.67 -0.46
CA PRO A 27 -8.63 14.20 -0.46
C PRO A 27 -7.33 13.81 0.24
N LYS A 28 -7.35 12.65 0.91
CA LYS A 28 -6.21 12.16 1.71
C LYS A 28 -4.87 12.19 0.95
N PRO A 29 -4.77 11.77 -0.32
CA PRO A 29 -3.51 11.80 -1.05
C PRO A 29 -2.92 13.20 -1.22
N MET A 30 -3.74 14.23 -1.11
CA MET A 30 -3.33 15.63 -1.24
C MET A 30 -2.98 16.29 0.09
N LEU A 31 -3.18 15.61 1.20
CA LEU A 31 -2.79 16.16 2.51
C LEU A 31 -1.27 16.39 2.52
N PRO A 32 -0.82 17.61 2.89
CA PRO A 32 0.60 17.89 2.93
C PRO A 32 1.30 17.12 4.03
N VAL A 33 2.41 16.50 3.68
CA VAL A 33 3.32 15.82 4.59
C VAL A 33 4.69 16.49 4.39
N GLY A 34 5.02 17.41 5.30
CA GLY A 34 6.08 18.36 5.08
C GLY A 34 5.65 19.40 4.06
N ASP A 35 6.46 19.61 3.03
CA ASP A 35 6.25 20.59 1.95
C ASP A 35 5.57 20.01 0.70
N GLN A 36 5.14 18.76 0.74
CA GLN A 36 4.59 18.03 -0.42
C GLN A 36 3.33 17.28 -0.04
N PRO A 37 2.38 17.11 -0.99
CA PRO A 37 1.28 16.15 -0.80
C PRO A 37 1.80 14.73 -0.56
N LEU A 38 1.08 13.95 0.22
CA LEU A 38 1.42 12.56 0.51
C LEU A 38 1.66 11.75 -0.79
N MET A 39 0.78 11.89 -1.78
CA MET A 39 0.91 11.19 -3.05
C MET A 39 2.15 11.60 -3.86
N GLU A 40 2.58 12.86 -3.75
CA GLU A 40 3.80 13.30 -4.44
C GLU A 40 5.03 12.57 -3.91
N ARG A 41 5.10 12.32 -2.60
CA ARG A 41 6.18 11.52 -2.00
C ARG A 41 6.18 10.10 -2.52
N THR A 42 5.00 9.51 -2.68
CA THR A 42 4.86 8.18 -3.30
C THR A 42 5.32 8.18 -4.75
N LEU A 43 4.93 9.18 -5.53
CA LEU A 43 5.36 9.32 -6.93
C LEU A 43 6.89 9.45 -7.05
N GLU A 44 7.53 10.18 -6.16
CA GLU A 44 9.00 10.30 -6.12
C GLU A 44 9.67 8.95 -5.84
N GLN A 45 9.13 8.16 -4.93
CA GLN A 45 9.63 6.81 -4.64
C GLN A 45 9.50 5.90 -5.86
N LEU A 46 8.36 5.94 -6.54
CA LEU A 46 8.12 5.16 -7.74
C LEU A 46 9.07 5.56 -8.87
N ARG A 47 9.22 6.85 -9.11
CA ARG A 47 10.15 7.38 -10.12
C ARG A 47 11.58 6.98 -9.82
N SER A 48 12.02 7.09 -8.58
CA SER A 48 13.37 6.70 -8.15
C SER A 48 13.64 5.21 -8.38
N ALA A 49 12.62 4.38 -8.35
CA ALA A 49 12.71 2.95 -8.67
C ALA A 49 12.68 2.67 -10.18
N GLY A 50 12.56 3.69 -11.02
CA GLY A 50 12.50 3.55 -12.47
C GLY A 50 11.11 3.29 -13.03
N ILE A 51 10.07 3.44 -12.22
CA ILE A 51 8.68 3.28 -12.64
C ILE A 51 8.21 4.56 -13.32
N LYS A 52 7.77 4.47 -14.57
CA LYS A 52 7.33 5.62 -15.35
C LYS A 52 5.83 5.68 -15.54
N ARG A 53 5.16 4.53 -15.63
CA ARG A 53 3.71 4.46 -15.82
C ARG A 53 3.03 4.25 -14.49
N VAL A 54 2.15 5.18 -14.12
CA VAL A 54 1.42 5.13 -12.85
C VAL A 54 -0.06 5.34 -13.13
N ASN A 55 -0.86 4.36 -12.73
CA ASN A 55 -2.31 4.51 -12.69
C ASN A 55 -2.71 4.99 -11.30
N VAL A 56 -3.62 5.93 -11.23
CA VAL A 56 -4.13 6.45 -9.96
C VAL A 56 -5.63 6.21 -9.94
N THR A 57 -6.10 5.41 -9.01
CA THR A 57 -7.54 5.24 -8.81
C THR A 57 -8.09 6.42 -8.04
N VAL A 58 -9.19 6.98 -8.49
CA VAL A 58 -9.83 8.15 -7.89
C VAL A 58 -11.33 7.92 -7.76
N HIS A 59 -11.94 8.54 -6.78
CA HIS A 59 -13.38 8.49 -6.60
C HIS A 59 -13.90 9.85 -6.09
N HIS A 60 -13.66 10.13 -4.83
CA HIS A 60 -14.19 11.32 -4.15
C HIS A 60 -13.19 12.48 -4.22
N LYS A 61 -13.68 13.69 -4.59
CA LYS A 61 -12.86 14.92 -4.66
C LYS A 61 -11.63 14.78 -5.57
N SER A 62 -11.79 14.04 -6.66
CA SER A 62 -10.69 13.75 -7.59
C SER A 62 -10.12 14.98 -8.31
N ASP A 63 -10.90 16.06 -8.44
CA ASP A 63 -10.47 17.28 -9.13
C ASP A 63 -9.17 17.87 -8.53
N LYS A 64 -9.04 17.84 -7.22
CA LYS A 64 -7.83 18.33 -6.53
C LYS A 64 -6.59 17.52 -6.92
N ILE A 65 -6.74 16.22 -7.10
CA ILE A 65 -5.66 15.32 -7.50
C ILE A 65 -5.31 15.57 -8.96
N THR A 66 -6.30 15.57 -9.85
CA THR A 66 -6.09 15.73 -11.30
C THR A 66 -5.55 17.11 -11.66
N GLU A 67 -5.98 18.17 -11.00
CA GLU A 67 -5.48 19.52 -11.21
C GLU A 67 -4.02 19.67 -10.79
N TYR A 68 -3.64 19.06 -9.65
CA TYR A 68 -2.27 19.17 -9.15
C TYR A 68 -1.28 18.33 -9.95
N PHE A 69 -1.61 17.06 -10.21
CA PHE A 69 -0.69 16.11 -10.84
C PHE A 69 -0.79 16.11 -12.37
N GLY A 70 -1.95 16.45 -12.91
CA GLY A 70 -2.17 16.43 -14.36
C GLY A 70 -1.82 15.09 -14.96
N ASP A 71 -1.06 15.09 -16.06
CA ASP A 71 -0.59 13.85 -16.72
C ASP A 71 0.70 13.29 -16.10
N GLY A 72 1.20 13.90 -15.04
CA GLY A 72 2.37 13.45 -14.29
C GLY A 72 3.72 13.86 -14.86
N ARG A 73 3.80 14.48 -16.03
CA ARG A 73 5.07 14.84 -16.67
C ARG A 73 5.93 15.77 -15.82
N ALA A 74 5.30 16.71 -15.14
CA ALA A 74 5.99 17.61 -14.22
C ALA A 74 6.65 16.88 -13.05
N PHE A 75 6.22 15.66 -12.76
CA PHE A 75 6.74 14.80 -11.69
C PHE A 75 7.61 13.66 -12.22
N GLY A 76 7.89 13.62 -13.51
CA GLY A 76 8.74 12.63 -14.15
C GLY A 76 8.09 11.27 -14.39
N VAL A 77 6.76 11.20 -14.41
CA VAL A 77 5.97 9.99 -14.64
C VAL A 77 4.84 10.27 -15.63
N ASP A 78 4.26 9.21 -16.17
CA ASP A 78 3.04 9.27 -16.96
C ASP A 78 1.88 8.74 -16.12
N ILE A 79 0.94 9.62 -15.78
CA ILE A 79 -0.22 9.27 -14.95
C ILE A 79 -1.44 9.06 -15.83
N SER A 80 -2.14 7.95 -15.57
CA SER A 80 -3.50 7.68 -16.07
C SER A 80 -4.42 7.52 -14.88
N TYR A 81 -5.64 8.09 -14.95
CA TYR A 81 -6.59 8.02 -13.87
C TYR A 81 -7.63 6.94 -14.13
N VAL A 82 -7.93 6.17 -13.10
CA VAL A 82 -8.99 5.14 -13.11
C VAL A 82 -10.09 5.62 -12.19
N ASN A 83 -11.25 5.96 -12.76
CA ASN A 83 -12.35 6.53 -12.00
C ASN A 83 -13.29 5.44 -11.49
N GLU A 84 -13.43 5.36 -10.16
CA GLU A 84 -14.40 4.48 -9.50
C GLU A 84 -15.73 5.25 -9.37
N GLU A 85 -16.79 4.79 -10.02
CA GLU A 85 -18.11 5.37 -9.87
C GLU A 85 -18.69 5.16 -8.46
N ARG A 86 -18.28 4.08 -7.82
CA ARG A 86 -18.58 3.73 -6.43
C ARG A 86 -17.35 3.08 -5.80
N PRO A 87 -17.23 3.10 -4.47
CA PRO A 87 -16.09 2.43 -3.81
C PRO A 87 -16.07 0.93 -4.12
N LEU A 88 -14.96 0.44 -4.66
CA LEU A 88 -14.77 -0.95 -5.05
C LEU A 88 -13.84 -1.73 -4.13
N GLY A 89 -13.51 -1.18 -2.96
CA GLY A 89 -12.58 -1.82 -2.02
C GLY A 89 -11.12 -1.60 -2.40
N THR A 90 -10.24 -2.36 -1.79
CA THR A 90 -8.78 -2.18 -1.95
C THR A 90 -8.21 -2.81 -3.22
N ALA A 91 -8.98 -3.62 -3.95
CA ALA A 91 -8.53 -4.27 -5.17
C ALA A 91 -9.48 -4.15 -6.35
N GLY A 92 -10.78 -3.86 -6.11
CA GLY A 92 -11.80 -3.92 -7.16
C GLY A 92 -11.55 -2.99 -8.33
N ALA A 93 -10.97 -1.80 -8.10
CA ALA A 93 -10.67 -0.84 -9.17
C ALA A 93 -9.63 -1.38 -10.17
N LEU A 94 -8.81 -2.35 -9.78
CA LEU A 94 -7.83 -2.96 -10.69
C LEU A 94 -8.49 -3.65 -11.87
N ALA A 95 -9.71 -4.16 -11.71
CA ALA A 95 -10.47 -4.78 -12.79
C ALA A 95 -10.99 -3.78 -13.83
N LEU A 96 -11.02 -2.48 -13.51
CA LEU A 96 -11.39 -1.41 -14.44
C LEU A 96 -10.27 -1.07 -15.41
N MET A 97 -9.05 -1.48 -15.10
CA MET A 97 -7.87 -1.27 -15.93
C MET A 97 -7.73 -2.40 -16.94
N ASP A 98 -7.06 -2.10 -18.07
CA ASP A 98 -6.61 -3.16 -18.95
C ASP A 98 -5.65 -4.11 -18.21
N PRO A 99 -5.67 -5.41 -18.53
CA PRO A 99 -4.72 -6.34 -17.93
C PRO A 99 -3.27 -5.87 -18.13
N PRO A 100 -2.46 -5.83 -17.07
CA PRO A 100 -1.06 -5.42 -17.21
C PRO A 100 -0.28 -6.45 -18.02
N GLN A 101 0.74 -5.99 -18.74
CA GLN A 101 1.63 -6.87 -19.51
C GLN A 101 2.87 -7.29 -18.71
N GLU A 102 3.15 -6.55 -17.65
CA GLU A 102 4.32 -6.75 -16.79
C GLU A 102 3.88 -6.82 -15.33
N THR A 103 4.82 -7.17 -14.46
CA THR A 103 4.58 -7.14 -13.02
C THR A 103 4.08 -5.75 -12.61
N MET A 104 3.01 -5.72 -11.84
CA MET A 104 2.37 -4.49 -11.40
C MET A 104 2.56 -4.27 -9.90
N LEU A 105 3.05 -3.08 -9.54
CA LEU A 105 3.12 -2.66 -8.13
C LEU A 105 1.82 -1.94 -7.77
N VAL A 106 1.19 -2.35 -6.69
CA VAL A 106 0.00 -1.69 -6.14
C VAL A 106 0.33 -1.18 -4.75
N ILE A 107 0.10 0.10 -4.52
CA ILE A 107 0.31 0.74 -3.22
C ILE A 107 -0.94 1.49 -2.78
N ASN A 108 -1.33 1.31 -1.53
CA ASN A 108 -2.41 2.08 -0.94
C ASN A 108 -2.00 3.55 -0.83
N GLY A 109 -2.91 4.46 -1.15
CA GLY A 109 -2.63 5.90 -1.23
C GLY A 109 -2.33 6.58 0.11
N ASP A 110 -2.52 5.88 1.23
CA ASP A 110 -2.28 6.38 2.57
C ASP A 110 -0.96 5.88 3.19
N ILE A 111 -0.13 5.22 2.40
CA ILE A 111 1.16 4.69 2.88
C ILE A 111 2.27 5.72 2.63
N LEU A 112 3.01 6.02 3.69
CA LEU A 112 4.25 6.79 3.64
C LEU A 112 5.41 5.83 3.90
N THR A 113 6.32 5.67 2.93
CA THR A 113 7.38 4.68 3.06
C THR A 113 8.64 5.07 2.29
N GLN A 114 9.76 4.48 2.69
CA GLN A 114 11.04 4.54 1.98
C GLN A 114 11.47 3.16 1.48
N VAL A 115 10.53 2.25 1.30
CA VAL A 115 10.82 0.89 0.83
C VAL A 115 11.53 0.92 -0.53
N ASP A 116 12.51 0.03 -0.70
CA ASP A 116 13.17 -0.17 -1.98
C ASP A 116 12.35 -1.12 -2.86
N PHE A 117 11.60 -0.54 -3.81
CA PHE A 117 10.75 -1.32 -4.72
C PHE A 117 11.54 -2.23 -5.65
N ARG A 118 12.78 -1.88 -5.98
CA ARG A 118 13.64 -2.72 -6.82
C ARG A 118 14.03 -4.00 -6.09
N THR A 119 14.37 -3.87 -4.81
CA THR A 119 14.67 -5.03 -3.96
C THR A 119 13.45 -5.92 -3.80
N MET A 120 12.27 -5.32 -3.62
CA MET A 120 11.02 -6.07 -3.54
C MET A 120 10.72 -6.82 -4.83
N LEU A 121 10.95 -6.19 -5.99
CA LEU A 121 10.76 -6.84 -7.30
C LEU A 121 11.73 -8.00 -7.50
N ALA A 122 13.00 -7.84 -7.14
CA ALA A 122 14.00 -8.91 -7.22
C ALA A 122 13.59 -10.12 -6.35
N TYR A 123 13.12 -9.85 -5.14
CA TYR A 123 12.59 -10.88 -4.25
C TYR A 123 11.38 -11.61 -4.86
N HIS A 124 10.42 -10.86 -5.39
CA HIS A 124 9.24 -11.38 -6.05
C HIS A 124 9.60 -12.35 -7.18
N ARG A 125 10.56 -11.98 -8.00
CA ARG A 125 11.04 -12.79 -9.12
C ARG A 125 11.80 -14.03 -8.64
N GLU A 126 12.67 -13.87 -7.67
CA GLU A 126 13.42 -14.98 -7.07
C GLU A 126 12.48 -16.02 -6.46
N GLN A 127 11.41 -15.57 -5.82
CA GLN A 127 10.41 -16.47 -5.23
C GLN A 127 9.44 -17.06 -6.24
N HIS A 128 9.46 -16.63 -7.49
CA HIS A 128 8.48 -17.03 -8.51
C HIS A 128 7.03 -16.83 -8.05
N SER A 129 6.78 -15.69 -7.40
CA SER A 129 5.48 -15.38 -6.79
C SER A 129 4.46 -14.93 -7.82
N ASP A 130 3.22 -15.32 -7.63
CA ASP A 130 2.08 -14.74 -8.37
C ASP A 130 1.68 -13.40 -7.75
N LEU A 131 1.71 -13.32 -6.42
CA LEU A 131 1.50 -12.09 -5.66
C LEU A 131 2.49 -12.06 -4.50
N THR A 132 3.16 -10.91 -4.32
CA THR A 132 3.99 -10.64 -3.15
C THR A 132 3.34 -9.52 -2.35
N VAL A 133 3.12 -9.73 -1.06
CA VAL A 133 2.61 -8.70 -0.16
C VAL A 133 3.74 -8.20 0.73
N GLY A 134 3.93 -6.87 0.76
CA GLY A 134 4.82 -6.22 1.72
C GLY A 134 4.25 -6.39 3.13
N VAL A 135 5.08 -6.75 4.08
CA VAL A 135 4.68 -6.95 5.48
C VAL A 135 5.57 -6.15 6.42
N GLN A 136 4.98 -5.69 7.50
CA GLN A 136 5.65 -4.97 8.56
C GLN A 136 5.47 -5.73 9.87
N ARG A 137 6.54 -5.90 10.62
CA ARG A 137 6.46 -6.51 11.94
C ARG A 137 5.85 -5.52 12.93
N GLN A 138 4.83 -5.96 13.66
CA GLN A 138 4.22 -5.21 14.74
C GLN A 138 4.29 -6.02 16.02
N ASP A 139 4.78 -5.39 17.08
CA ASP A 139 4.90 -5.99 18.41
C ASP A 139 3.83 -5.38 19.32
N LEU A 140 3.04 -6.24 19.95
CA LEU A 140 2.03 -5.86 20.93
C LEU A 140 2.40 -6.41 22.28
N GLN A 141 2.61 -5.54 23.26
CA GLN A 141 2.82 -5.96 24.65
C GLN A 141 1.48 -6.14 25.34
N VAL A 142 1.28 -7.33 25.89
CA VAL A 142 0.14 -7.58 26.77
C VAL A 142 0.51 -7.10 28.17
N PRO A 143 -0.20 -6.11 28.75
CA PRO A 143 0.21 -5.52 30.03
C PRO A 143 -0.17 -6.35 31.25
N TYR A 144 -0.42 -7.63 31.08
CA TYR A 144 -0.86 -8.57 32.10
C TYR A 144 -0.11 -9.90 32.00
N GLY A 145 -0.15 -10.69 33.08
CA GLY A 145 0.23 -12.08 33.00
C GLY A 145 -0.77 -12.87 32.15
N VAL A 146 -0.25 -13.69 31.26
CA VAL A 146 -1.05 -14.49 30.32
C VAL A 146 -0.94 -15.97 30.67
N LEU A 147 -2.07 -16.62 30.83
CA LEU A 147 -2.19 -18.05 31.12
C LEU A 147 -2.70 -18.78 29.89
N GLU A 148 -2.08 -19.89 29.56
CA GLU A 148 -2.59 -20.85 28.60
C GLU A 148 -3.15 -22.04 29.36
N CYS A 149 -4.43 -22.39 29.11
CA CYS A 149 -5.14 -23.44 29.82
C CYS A 149 -5.67 -24.49 28.85
N GLU A 150 -5.68 -25.75 29.31
CA GLU A 150 -6.40 -26.82 28.68
C GLU A 150 -7.47 -27.28 29.69
N GLY A 151 -8.74 -26.99 29.41
CA GLY A 151 -9.79 -27.13 30.40
C GLY A 151 -9.51 -26.26 31.63
N ALA A 152 -9.51 -26.87 32.83
CA ALA A 152 -9.20 -26.20 34.09
C ALA A 152 -7.70 -26.15 34.40
N ASN A 153 -6.88 -26.85 33.62
CA ASN A 153 -5.44 -27.00 33.89
C ASN A 153 -4.63 -25.89 33.23
N VAL A 154 -3.81 -25.19 34.01
CA VAL A 154 -2.86 -24.20 33.50
C VAL A 154 -1.67 -24.95 32.87
N GLN A 155 -1.42 -24.73 31.59
CA GLN A 155 -0.34 -25.34 30.84
C GLN A 155 0.91 -24.44 30.79
N ASN A 156 0.73 -23.13 30.75
CA ASN A 156 1.82 -22.17 30.63
C ASN A 156 1.43 -20.82 31.20
N PHE A 157 2.46 -20.07 31.61
CA PHE A 157 2.33 -18.71 32.12
C PHE A 157 3.40 -17.82 31.48
N SER A 158 3.00 -16.63 31.01
CA SER A 158 3.93 -15.62 30.48
C SER A 158 3.63 -14.27 31.11
N GLU A 159 4.61 -13.64 31.75
CA GLU A 159 4.45 -12.32 32.35
C GLU A 159 4.65 -11.25 31.29
N LYS A 160 3.63 -10.42 31.07
CA LYS A 160 3.64 -9.30 30.12
C LYS A 160 4.31 -9.65 28.78
N PRO A 161 3.83 -10.70 28.11
CA PRO A 161 4.47 -11.15 26.88
C PRO A 161 4.36 -10.12 25.76
N VAL A 162 5.33 -10.12 24.86
CA VAL A 162 5.28 -9.38 23.60
C VAL A 162 4.86 -10.36 22.51
N LEU A 163 3.74 -10.07 21.86
CA LEU A 163 3.26 -10.82 20.70
C LEU A 163 3.68 -10.09 19.42
N SER A 164 4.28 -10.84 18.51
CA SER A 164 4.74 -10.29 17.24
C SER A 164 3.87 -10.79 16.10
N PHE A 165 3.46 -9.88 15.22
CA PHE A 165 2.67 -10.17 14.04
C PHE A 165 3.31 -9.57 12.81
N LEU A 166 3.14 -10.23 11.66
CA LEU A 166 3.39 -9.64 10.36
C LEU A 166 2.08 -9.05 9.85
N VAL A 167 2.05 -7.73 9.68
CA VAL A 167 0.86 -7.03 9.21
C VAL A 167 1.02 -6.60 7.76
N ASN A 168 -0.10 -6.51 7.05
CA ASN A 168 -0.15 -6.07 5.67
C ASN A 168 0.30 -4.61 5.57
N ALA A 169 1.33 -4.35 4.78
CA ALA A 169 1.88 -3.01 4.63
C ALA A 169 1.21 -2.17 3.53
N GLY A 170 0.21 -2.71 2.84
CA GLY A 170 -0.49 -1.99 1.79
C GLY A 170 0.32 -1.80 0.52
N ILE A 171 1.31 -2.65 0.28
CA ILE A 171 2.18 -2.64 -0.90
C ILE A 171 2.23 -4.06 -1.46
N TYR A 172 1.98 -4.20 -2.77
CA TYR A 172 1.85 -5.50 -3.40
C TYR A 172 2.54 -5.52 -4.76
N LEU A 173 3.07 -6.68 -5.14
CA LEU A 173 3.48 -6.96 -6.51
C LEU A 173 2.60 -8.08 -7.06
N LEU A 174 2.00 -7.84 -8.22
CA LEU A 174 1.07 -8.76 -8.88
C LEU A 174 1.58 -9.11 -10.26
N GLU A 175 1.63 -10.42 -10.56
CA GLU A 175 1.84 -10.87 -11.92
C GLU A 175 0.60 -10.60 -12.79
N PRO A 176 0.76 -10.42 -14.12
CA PRO A 176 -0.36 -10.20 -15.03
C PRO A 176 -1.48 -11.24 -14.92
N SER A 177 -1.12 -12.51 -14.68
CA SER A 177 -2.09 -13.61 -14.55
C SER A 177 -3.06 -13.43 -13.39
N VAL A 178 -2.70 -12.64 -12.39
CA VAL A 178 -3.54 -12.39 -11.20
C VAL A 178 -4.72 -11.49 -11.50
N HIS A 179 -4.61 -10.62 -12.51
CA HIS A 179 -5.65 -9.67 -12.87
C HIS A 179 -7.00 -10.34 -13.15
N GLY A 180 -6.98 -11.51 -13.79
CA GLY A 180 -8.19 -12.25 -14.13
C GLY A 180 -8.97 -12.79 -12.92
N PHE A 181 -8.37 -12.81 -11.72
CA PHE A 181 -9.04 -13.23 -10.50
C PHE A 181 -9.88 -12.12 -9.85
N ILE A 182 -9.77 -10.88 -10.34
CA ILE A 182 -10.49 -9.75 -9.78
C ILE A 182 -11.78 -9.54 -10.56
N PRO A 183 -12.96 -9.64 -9.90
CA PRO A 183 -14.23 -9.48 -10.61
C PRO A 183 -14.46 -8.04 -11.04
N PHE A 184 -15.03 -7.84 -12.23
CA PHE A 184 -15.33 -6.53 -12.77
C PHE A 184 -16.55 -5.92 -12.08
N GLY A 185 -16.46 -4.65 -11.70
CA GLY A 185 -17.59 -3.86 -11.21
C GLY A 185 -18.12 -4.25 -9.83
N GLN A 186 -17.38 -5.04 -9.08
CA GLN A 186 -17.78 -5.51 -7.75
C GLN A 186 -16.79 -5.01 -6.70
N ARG A 187 -17.29 -4.79 -5.49
CA ARG A 187 -16.41 -4.55 -4.35
C ARG A 187 -15.55 -5.78 -4.09
N PHE A 188 -14.24 -5.58 -4.03
CA PHE A 188 -13.27 -6.65 -3.86
C PHE A 188 -12.03 -6.10 -3.18
N ASP A 189 -11.63 -6.73 -2.08
CA ASP A 189 -10.45 -6.29 -1.33
C ASP A 189 -9.22 -7.15 -1.64
N MET A 190 -8.03 -6.63 -1.34
CA MET A 190 -6.79 -7.41 -1.52
C MET A 190 -6.78 -8.70 -0.70
N THR A 191 -7.42 -8.69 0.47
CA THR A 191 -7.57 -9.91 1.27
C THR A 191 -8.40 -10.97 0.55
N ASP A 192 -9.44 -10.56 -0.17
CA ASP A 192 -10.24 -11.47 -1.00
C ASP A 192 -9.40 -12.06 -2.14
N LEU A 193 -8.58 -11.22 -2.78
CA LEU A 193 -7.68 -11.68 -3.83
C LEU A 193 -6.68 -12.70 -3.32
N ILE A 194 -6.05 -12.41 -2.19
CA ILE A 194 -5.06 -13.32 -1.57
C ILE A 194 -5.72 -14.66 -1.23
N GLN A 195 -6.90 -14.63 -0.60
CA GLN A 195 -7.64 -15.85 -0.26
C GLN A 195 -7.99 -16.66 -1.51
N ARG A 196 -8.42 -15.99 -2.58
CA ARG A 196 -8.75 -16.65 -3.84
C ARG A 196 -7.53 -17.31 -4.48
N LEU A 197 -6.38 -16.62 -4.49
CA LEU A 197 -5.13 -17.16 -5.00
C LEU A 197 -4.66 -18.39 -4.20
N LEU A 198 -4.75 -18.32 -2.88
CA LEU A 198 -4.41 -19.45 -2.02
C LEU A 198 -5.34 -20.64 -2.26
N GLY A 199 -6.61 -20.40 -2.50
CA GLY A 199 -7.60 -21.45 -2.84
C GLY A 199 -7.34 -22.10 -4.20
N GLU A 200 -6.64 -21.41 -5.11
CA GLU A 200 -6.27 -21.91 -6.45
C GLU A 200 -4.81 -22.41 -6.51
N ASP A 201 -4.20 -22.67 -5.37
CA ASP A 201 -2.80 -23.13 -5.23
C ASP A 201 -1.80 -22.20 -5.91
N ARG A 202 -2.11 -20.90 -5.99
CA ARG A 202 -1.20 -19.88 -6.49
C ARG A 202 -0.20 -19.48 -5.41
N ARG A 203 0.97 -19.05 -5.85
CA ARG A 203 2.05 -18.71 -4.92
C ARG A 203 1.93 -17.27 -4.45
N VAL A 204 1.64 -17.10 -3.16
CA VAL A 204 1.61 -15.81 -2.47
C VAL A 204 2.75 -15.78 -1.47
N THR A 205 3.60 -14.76 -1.53
CA THR A 205 4.76 -14.62 -0.64
C THR A 205 4.71 -13.30 0.11
N ALA A 206 5.37 -13.26 1.27
CA ALA A 206 5.48 -12.06 2.10
C ALA A 206 6.88 -11.49 1.98
N PHE A 207 6.98 -10.17 1.73
CA PHE A 207 8.24 -9.44 1.69
C PHE A 207 8.36 -8.56 2.93
N PRO A 208 9.29 -8.85 3.86
CA PRO A 208 9.49 -8.03 5.05
C PRO A 208 10.07 -6.67 4.69
N ILE A 209 9.43 -5.59 5.12
CA ILE A 209 9.89 -4.22 4.93
C ILE A 209 10.66 -3.79 6.16
N SER A 210 11.96 -3.49 5.99
CA SER A 210 12.84 -3.01 7.06
C SER A 210 12.99 -1.50 7.06
N GLU A 211 12.71 -0.84 5.92
CA GLU A 211 12.78 0.60 5.78
C GLU A 211 11.59 1.28 6.46
N TYR A 212 11.64 2.61 6.52
CA TYR A 212 10.54 3.40 7.07
C TYR A 212 9.20 3.06 6.41
N TRP A 213 8.19 2.85 7.24
CA TRP A 213 6.82 2.58 6.81
C TRP A 213 5.83 3.12 7.83
N LEU A 214 4.82 3.84 7.37
CA LEU A 214 3.73 4.35 8.20
C LEU A 214 2.43 4.36 7.40
N ASP A 215 1.39 3.79 7.99
CA ASP A 215 0.02 3.92 7.49
C ASP A 215 -0.58 5.22 8.06
N VAL A 216 -0.85 6.20 7.18
CA VAL A 216 -1.42 7.48 7.57
C VAL A 216 -2.94 7.38 7.59
N GLY A 217 -3.47 6.57 8.53
CA GLY A 217 -4.90 6.26 8.60
C GLY A 217 -5.70 7.19 9.51
N GLN A 218 -5.08 7.73 10.54
CA GLN A 218 -5.74 8.53 11.58
C GLN A 218 -4.94 9.81 11.87
N LEU A 219 -5.54 10.75 12.61
CA LEU A 219 -4.90 12.03 12.95
C LEU A 219 -3.57 11.87 13.68
N ALA A 220 -3.47 10.90 14.59
CA ALA A 220 -2.20 10.62 15.29
C ALA A 220 -1.10 10.17 14.32
N ASP A 221 -1.44 9.34 13.33
CA ASP A 221 -0.51 8.90 12.29
C ASP A 221 -0.09 10.07 11.41
N TYR A 222 -1.02 10.96 11.05
CA TYR A 222 -0.72 12.15 10.26
C TYR A 222 0.25 13.08 10.98
N LYS A 223 0.04 13.33 12.27
CA LYS A 223 0.95 14.13 13.09
C LYS A 223 2.33 13.50 13.15
N ARG A 224 2.39 12.17 13.31
CA ARG A 224 3.65 11.41 13.29
C ARG A 224 4.36 11.53 11.96
N ALA A 225 3.62 11.41 10.84
CA ALA A 225 4.19 11.58 9.49
C ALA A 225 4.83 12.95 9.32
N MET A 226 4.17 14.01 9.80
CA MET A 226 4.69 15.39 9.74
C MET A 226 6.00 15.54 10.52
N GLU A 227 6.11 14.91 11.69
CA GLU A 227 7.34 14.92 12.47
C GLU A 227 8.45 14.10 11.81
N ASP A 228 8.11 12.90 11.34
CA ASP A 228 9.09 11.97 10.79
C ASP A 228 9.78 12.53 9.53
N VAL A 229 9.04 13.20 8.65
CA VAL A 229 9.61 13.75 7.40
C VAL A 229 10.53 14.95 7.63
N LYS A 230 10.44 15.63 8.76
CA LYS A 230 11.39 16.71 9.11
C LYS A 230 12.82 16.23 9.11
N ASN A 231 13.04 14.98 9.50
CA ASN A 231 14.36 14.38 9.60
C ASN A 231 14.88 13.89 8.23
N TRP A 232 14.02 13.76 7.22
CA TRP A 232 14.41 13.27 5.89
C TRP A 232 15.24 14.28 5.11
N ASN A 233 15.04 15.56 5.35
CA ASN A 233 15.71 16.66 4.64
C ASN A 233 17.04 17.08 5.30
N THR A 234 17.42 16.48 6.42
CA THR A 234 18.63 16.84 7.17
C THR A 234 19.85 15.94 6.92
N THR A 235 19.69 14.93 6.06
CA THR A 235 20.79 14.02 5.67
C THR A 235 21.30 14.42 4.27
N LEU A 236 22.02 15.55 4.19
CA LEU A 236 22.88 15.89 3.06
C LEU A 236 24.31 15.93 3.57
#